data_7cacfb1d1da8a0e295bcba489efda6d1
#
_entry.id   7cacfb1d1da8a0e295bcba489efda6d1
#
_cell.length_a   1.000
_cell.length_b   1.000
_cell.length_c   1.000
_cell.angle_alpha   90.00
_cell.angle_beta   90.00
_cell.angle_gamma   90.00
#
_symmetry.space_group_name_H-M   'P 1'
#
loop_
_entity.id
_entity.type
_entity.pdbx_description
1 polymer ?
#
loop_
_entity_poly.entity_id
_entity_poly.type
_entity_poly.pdbx_seq_one_letter_code
_entity_poly.pdbx_strand_id
1 'polypeptide(L)'
;MPDQQEQMNVDIILASGSPRRRELLEREGVAFSVRVSQADETLEPDLARQPEEAVKKLAERKARAVVEDVLNDGYAGMAMVVGADTMVVADGVIYGKPSDEADAKRILAELSGRAHQVITGVSVWLVGAPAGEEDISLAFRSFAETSHVLFKELDDELIERYVATGEPMDKAGAYAVQGVGGTMLVERVSGDFDNVVGLPVKRLMEEFSEFFEAAR
;
A
#
# COMPACT_ATOMS: atom_id res chain seq x y z
N MET A 1 -34.99 28.10 10.69
CA MET A 1 -33.74 28.12 9.93
C MET A 1 -33.32 26.68 9.81
N PRO A 2 -33.39 26.03 8.63
CA PRO A 2 -32.79 24.70 8.51
C PRO A 2 -31.26 24.85 8.55
N ASP A 3 -30.67 24.05 9.40
CA ASP A 3 -29.26 23.84 9.55
C ASP A 3 -28.70 23.44 8.18
N GLN A 4 -27.99 24.35 7.50
CA GLN A 4 -27.16 24.00 6.38
C GLN A 4 -25.94 23.33 6.99
N GLN A 5 -25.99 21.99 7.15
CA GLN A 5 -24.80 21.21 7.23
C GLN A 5 -24.06 21.49 5.91
N GLU A 6 -23.05 22.36 5.94
CA GLU A 6 -22.07 22.47 4.87
C GLU A 6 -21.54 21.06 4.63
N GLN A 7 -21.92 20.49 3.50
CA GLN A 7 -21.37 19.21 3.07
C GLN A 7 -19.87 19.40 2.92
N MET A 8 -19.11 18.86 3.86
CA MET A 8 -17.65 18.89 3.85
C MET A 8 -17.20 18.14 2.60
N ASN A 9 -16.78 18.87 1.57
CA ASN A 9 -16.19 18.24 0.38
C ASN A 9 -14.74 17.89 0.69
N VAL A 10 -14.40 16.62 0.63
CA VAL A 10 -13.05 16.10 0.93
C VAL A 10 -12.47 15.49 -0.34
N ASP A 11 -11.34 16.05 -0.79
CA ASP A 11 -10.58 15.48 -1.91
C ASP A 11 -9.73 14.30 -1.43
N ILE A 12 -9.96 13.11 -2.00
CA ILE A 12 -9.14 11.95 -1.70
C ILE A 12 -7.97 11.88 -2.69
N ILE A 13 -6.76 11.75 -2.17
CA ILE A 13 -5.52 11.69 -2.96
C ILE A 13 -4.77 10.39 -2.61
N LEU A 14 -4.61 9.51 -3.58
CA LEU A 14 -3.79 8.31 -3.44
C LEU A 14 -2.31 8.64 -3.74
N ALA A 15 -1.47 8.58 -2.72
CA ALA A 15 -0.03 8.84 -2.80
C ALA A 15 0.75 7.61 -3.31
N SER A 16 0.32 7.01 -4.42
CA SER A 16 0.91 5.77 -4.93
C SER A 16 0.76 5.65 -6.44
N GLY A 17 1.83 5.22 -7.12
CA GLY A 17 1.81 4.84 -8.54
C GLY A 17 1.36 3.40 -8.80
N SER A 18 1.01 2.62 -7.75
CA SER A 18 0.61 1.22 -7.91
C SER A 18 -0.76 1.09 -8.59
N PRO A 19 -0.86 0.45 -9.78
CA PRO A 19 -2.14 0.20 -10.43
C PRO A 19 -3.09 -0.61 -9.56
N ARG A 20 -2.56 -1.58 -8.80
CA ARG A 20 -3.36 -2.46 -7.93
C ARG A 20 -4.05 -1.70 -6.80
N ARG A 21 -3.36 -0.74 -6.16
CA ARG A 21 -3.95 0.11 -5.13
C ARG A 21 -5.05 1.00 -5.69
N ARG A 22 -4.84 1.50 -6.91
CA ARG A 22 -5.84 2.28 -7.63
C ARG A 22 -7.09 1.45 -7.91
N GLU A 23 -6.92 0.24 -8.47
CA GLU A 23 -8.02 -0.68 -8.76
C GLU A 23 -8.83 -1.05 -7.51
N LEU A 24 -8.16 -1.22 -6.35
CA LEU A 24 -8.82 -1.49 -5.09
C LEU A 24 -9.74 -0.35 -4.65
N LEU A 25 -9.31 0.91 -4.74
CA LEU A 25 -10.15 2.07 -4.42
C LEU A 25 -11.26 2.30 -5.46
N GLU A 26 -10.98 2.10 -6.75
CA GLU A 26 -11.97 2.18 -7.82
C GLU A 26 -13.10 1.16 -7.61
N ARG A 27 -12.78 -0.05 -7.18
CA ARG A 27 -13.76 -1.11 -6.86
C ARG A 27 -14.75 -0.68 -5.78
N GLU A 28 -14.32 0.09 -4.80
CA GLU A 28 -15.17 0.61 -3.73
C GLU A 28 -16.02 1.84 -4.15
N GLY A 29 -15.89 2.27 -5.39
CA GLY A 29 -16.64 3.42 -5.91
C GLY A 29 -16.21 4.77 -5.33
N VAL A 30 -14.98 4.85 -4.85
CA VAL A 30 -14.38 6.05 -4.27
C VAL A 30 -13.90 6.97 -5.39
N ALA A 31 -14.29 8.24 -5.34
CA ALA A 31 -13.71 9.27 -6.21
C ALA A 31 -12.38 9.74 -5.61
N PHE A 32 -11.28 9.65 -6.35
CA PHE A 32 -9.97 10.07 -5.89
C PHE A 32 -9.09 10.52 -7.06
N SER A 33 -8.05 11.28 -6.73
CA SER A 33 -6.95 11.59 -7.64
C SER A 33 -5.70 10.80 -7.27
N VAL A 34 -4.77 10.66 -8.21
CA VAL A 34 -3.48 9.98 -7.97
C VAL A 34 -2.36 11.00 -8.05
N ARG A 35 -1.52 11.04 -7.02
CA ARG A 35 -0.27 11.79 -7.03
C ARG A 35 0.85 10.86 -6.55
N VAL A 36 1.79 10.54 -7.45
CA VAL A 36 2.87 9.60 -7.15
C VAL A 36 3.91 10.26 -6.25
N SER A 37 4.14 9.67 -5.09
CA SER A 37 5.16 10.12 -4.15
C SER A 37 6.58 9.93 -4.73
N GLN A 38 7.44 10.91 -4.49
CA GLN A 38 8.89 10.87 -4.77
C GLN A 38 9.72 10.65 -3.50
N ALA A 39 9.10 10.20 -2.41
CA ALA A 39 9.79 9.96 -1.14
C ALA A 39 10.86 8.88 -1.26
N ASP A 40 11.95 9.05 -0.50
CA ASP A 40 12.98 8.03 -0.34
C ASP A 40 12.41 6.80 0.39
N GLU A 41 12.56 5.63 -0.25
CA GLU A 41 12.11 4.33 0.26
C GLU A 41 13.24 3.57 0.99
N THR A 42 14.40 4.19 1.21
CA THR A 42 15.50 3.56 1.93
C THR A 42 15.11 3.28 3.39
N LEU A 43 15.28 2.03 3.81
CA LEU A 43 15.04 1.60 5.19
C LEU A 43 16.28 1.82 6.05
N GLU A 44 16.08 2.43 7.22
CA GLU A 44 17.11 2.43 8.24
C GLU A 44 17.32 0.99 8.79
N PRO A 45 18.58 0.61 9.11
CA PRO A 45 18.90 -0.76 9.56
C PRO A 45 18.10 -1.22 10.79
N ASP A 46 17.74 -0.31 11.68
CA ASP A 46 16.96 -0.62 12.89
C ASP A 46 15.50 -0.97 12.56
N LEU A 47 14.93 -0.36 11.51
CA LEU A 47 13.59 -0.64 11.03
C LEU A 47 13.49 -1.97 10.29
N ALA A 48 14.58 -2.44 9.67
CA ALA A 48 14.60 -3.72 8.98
C ALA A 48 14.27 -4.93 9.90
N ARG A 49 14.37 -4.76 11.21
CA ARG A 49 14.02 -5.76 12.22
C ARG A 49 12.60 -5.60 12.78
N GLN A 50 11.88 -4.59 12.35
CA GLN A 50 10.55 -4.23 12.81
C GLN A 50 9.63 -3.97 11.59
N PRO A 51 9.24 -5.01 10.85
CA PRO A 51 8.60 -4.84 9.54
C PRO A 51 7.28 -4.07 9.60
N GLU A 52 6.49 -4.20 10.67
CA GLU A 52 5.26 -3.41 10.84
C GLU A 52 5.56 -1.91 11.00
N GLU A 53 6.60 -1.56 11.77
CA GLU A 53 7.01 -0.15 11.90
C GLU A 53 7.64 0.36 10.60
N ALA A 54 8.38 -0.50 9.91
CA ALA A 54 9.00 -0.17 8.63
C ALA A 54 7.96 0.20 7.57
N VAL A 55 6.91 -0.63 7.36
CA VAL A 55 5.86 -0.32 6.38
C VAL A 55 5.05 0.92 6.74
N LYS A 56 4.76 1.13 8.04
CA LYS A 56 4.10 2.36 8.51
C LYS A 56 4.93 3.60 8.21
N LYS A 57 6.24 3.52 8.48
CA LYS A 57 7.16 4.65 8.25
C LYS A 57 7.32 4.99 6.77
N LEU A 58 7.42 3.98 5.91
CA LEU A 58 7.47 4.19 4.46
C LEU A 58 6.14 4.74 3.92
N ALA A 59 5.01 4.23 4.40
CA ALA A 59 3.70 4.77 4.04
C ALA A 59 3.55 6.24 4.48
N GLU A 60 4.02 6.58 5.69
CA GLU A 60 4.04 7.95 6.21
C GLU A 60 4.89 8.88 5.35
N ARG A 61 6.12 8.47 4.99
CA ARG A 61 7.00 9.26 4.12
C ARG A 61 6.34 9.53 2.76
N LYS A 62 5.70 8.50 2.17
CA LYS A 62 5.00 8.62 0.88
C LYS A 62 3.84 9.60 0.96
N ALA A 63 2.98 9.47 1.97
CA ALA A 63 1.85 10.37 2.15
C ALA A 63 2.31 11.79 2.43
N ARG A 64 3.27 11.98 3.34
CA ARG A 64 3.80 13.29 3.71
C ARG A 64 4.40 14.03 2.52
N ALA A 65 5.20 13.37 1.68
CA ALA A 65 5.78 14.01 0.49
C ALA A 65 4.68 14.55 -0.44
N VAL A 66 3.58 13.80 -0.61
CA VAL A 66 2.45 14.26 -1.42
C VAL A 66 1.69 15.40 -0.74
N VAL A 67 1.55 15.39 0.59
CA VAL A 67 0.99 16.53 1.35
C VAL A 67 1.81 17.79 1.11
N GLU A 68 3.14 17.71 1.23
CA GLU A 68 4.04 18.84 0.97
C GLU A 68 3.90 19.36 -0.47
N ASP A 69 3.83 18.48 -1.47
CA ASP A 69 3.62 18.85 -2.87
C ASP A 69 2.28 19.54 -3.10
N VAL A 70 1.20 19.03 -2.50
CA VAL A 70 -0.15 19.58 -2.62
C VAL A 70 -0.22 20.98 -2.03
N LEU A 71 0.38 21.18 -0.86
CA LEU A 71 0.44 22.49 -0.21
C LEU A 71 1.31 23.49 -0.99
N ASN A 72 2.44 23.05 -1.52
CA ASN A 72 3.32 23.90 -2.34
C ASN A 72 2.65 24.35 -3.65
N ASP A 73 1.74 23.53 -4.20
CA ASP A 73 0.94 23.86 -5.38
C ASP A 73 -0.22 24.85 -5.06
N GLY A 74 -0.34 25.29 -3.80
CA GLY A 74 -1.37 26.25 -3.38
C GLY A 74 -2.76 25.64 -3.22
N TYR A 75 -2.84 24.37 -2.86
CA TYR A 75 -4.12 23.70 -2.58
C TYR A 75 -4.91 24.44 -1.50
N ALA A 76 -6.21 24.61 -1.76
CA ALA A 76 -7.14 25.18 -0.80
C ALA A 76 -8.36 24.26 -0.68
N GLY A 77 -8.69 23.83 0.54
CA GLY A 77 -9.80 22.92 0.81
C GLY A 77 -9.46 21.89 1.89
N MET A 78 -10.20 20.80 1.88
CA MET A 78 -9.95 19.64 2.76
C MET A 78 -9.54 18.44 1.90
N ALA A 79 -8.38 17.87 2.20
CA ALA A 79 -7.89 16.67 1.52
C ALA A 79 -7.59 15.53 2.50
N MET A 80 -7.81 14.30 2.04
CA MET A 80 -7.34 13.07 2.68
C MET A 80 -6.29 12.41 1.76
N VAL A 81 -5.02 12.43 2.18
CA VAL A 81 -3.91 11.83 1.43
C VAL A 81 -3.62 10.45 1.98
N VAL A 82 -3.68 9.41 1.14
CA VAL A 82 -3.48 8.01 1.50
C VAL A 82 -2.17 7.50 0.91
N GLY A 83 -1.20 7.22 1.78
CA GLY A 83 0.05 6.53 1.42
C GLY A 83 0.02 5.08 1.89
N ALA A 84 0.67 4.20 1.14
CA ALA A 84 0.81 2.80 1.54
C ALA A 84 2.15 2.21 1.10
N ASP A 85 2.63 1.23 1.89
CA ASP A 85 3.79 0.41 1.55
C ASP A 85 3.56 -1.05 1.92
N THR A 86 4.14 -1.99 1.16
CA THR A 86 3.89 -3.43 1.35
C THR A 86 5.20 -4.19 1.34
N MET A 87 5.36 -5.07 2.33
CA MET A 87 6.52 -5.95 2.48
C MET A 87 6.10 -7.41 2.59
N VAL A 88 6.94 -8.29 2.06
CA VAL A 88 6.88 -9.74 2.27
C VAL A 88 7.93 -10.11 3.30
N VAL A 89 7.53 -10.88 4.32
CA VAL A 89 8.41 -11.25 5.44
C VAL A 89 8.30 -12.74 5.73
N ALA A 90 9.42 -13.44 5.75
CA ALA A 90 9.50 -14.83 6.22
C ALA A 90 10.69 -14.98 7.18
N ASP A 91 10.48 -15.61 8.34
CA ASP A 91 11.47 -15.83 9.40
C ASP A 91 12.27 -14.58 9.80
N GLY A 92 11.59 -13.42 9.79
CA GLY A 92 12.24 -12.14 10.12
C GLY A 92 13.07 -11.52 8.99
N VAL A 93 13.09 -12.14 7.81
CA VAL A 93 13.76 -11.61 6.61
C VAL A 93 12.73 -10.88 5.75
N ILE A 94 13.03 -9.64 5.36
CA ILE A 94 12.22 -8.85 4.43
C ILE A 94 12.66 -9.17 3.00
N TYR A 95 11.71 -9.60 2.18
CA TYR A 95 11.89 -9.85 0.75
C TYR A 95 11.36 -8.66 -0.05
N GLY A 96 12.27 -7.86 -0.57
CA GLY A 96 11.96 -6.74 -1.46
C GLY A 96 11.60 -7.17 -2.87
N LYS A 97 11.62 -6.21 -3.80
CA LYS A 97 11.56 -6.51 -5.22
C LYS A 97 12.86 -7.19 -5.66
N PRO A 98 12.81 -8.23 -6.50
CA PRO A 98 14.02 -8.87 -6.99
C PRO A 98 14.86 -7.90 -7.84
N SER A 99 16.17 -8.02 -7.71
CA SER A 99 17.12 -7.21 -8.50
C SER A 99 17.22 -7.67 -9.96
N ASP A 100 17.02 -8.95 -10.18
CA ASP A 100 17.06 -9.62 -11.49
C ASP A 100 16.31 -10.97 -11.43
N GLU A 101 16.28 -11.69 -12.57
CA GLU A 101 15.61 -13.00 -12.65
C GLU A 101 16.24 -14.06 -11.73
N ALA A 102 17.56 -14.01 -11.51
CA ALA A 102 18.24 -14.97 -10.63
C ALA A 102 17.82 -14.73 -9.18
N ASP A 103 17.72 -13.47 -8.77
CA ASP A 103 17.23 -13.10 -7.44
C ASP A 103 15.74 -13.44 -7.27
N ALA A 104 14.91 -13.26 -8.32
CA ALA A 104 13.52 -13.70 -8.29
C ALA A 104 13.40 -15.21 -8.06
N LYS A 105 14.18 -16.02 -8.78
CA LYS A 105 14.22 -17.47 -8.59
C LYS A 105 14.65 -17.86 -7.18
N ARG A 106 15.68 -17.21 -6.63
CA ARG A 106 16.15 -17.42 -5.26
C ARG A 106 15.04 -17.13 -4.24
N ILE A 107 14.40 -15.98 -4.35
CA ILE A 107 13.30 -15.57 -3.44
C ILE A 107 12.17 -16.60 -3.48
N LEU A 108 11.73 -17.00 -4.67
CA LEU A 108 10.65 -17.98 -4.82
C LEU A 108 11.02 -19.36 -4.25
N ALA A 109 12.26 -19.81 -4.44
CA ALA A 109 12.75 -21.06 -3.87
C ALA A 109 12.78 -21.01 -2.33
N GLU A 110 13.18 -19.89 -1.75
CA GLU A 110 13.19 -19.70 -0.29
C GLU A 110 11.77 -19.65 0.32
N LEU A 111 10.77 -19.19 -0.43
CA LEU A 111 9.36 -19.14 0.00
C LEU A 111 8.58 -20.41 -0.33
N SER A 112 9.13 -21.33 -1.15
CA SER A 112 8.49 -22.58 -1.59
C SER A 112 8.03 -23.44 -0.40
N GLY A 113 6.79 -23.93 -0.44
CA GLY A 113 6.20 -24.81 0.58
C GLY A 113 6.00 -24.15 1.94
N ARG A 114 6.18 -22.83 2.06
CA ARG A 114 6.23 -22.13 3.35
C ARG A 114 5.14 -21.07 3.46
N ALA A 115 4.73 -20.83 4.70
CA ALA A 115 3.92 -19.66 5.04
C ALA A 115 4.84 -18.45 5.27
N HIS A 116 4.43 -17.30 4.74
CA HIS A 116 5.07 -16.02 4.95
C HIS A 116 4.04 -14.93 5.20
N GLN A 117 4.48 -13.81 5.73
CA GLN A 117 3.64 -12.65 6.02
C GLN A 117 3.70 -11.65 4.87
N VAL A 118 2.57 -11.06 4.57
CA VAL A 118 2.47 -9.83 3.75
C VAL A 118 1.91 -8.75 4.64
N ILE A 119 2.71 -7.71 4.84
CA ILE A 119 2.41 -6.62 5.75
C ILE A 119 2.28 -5.34 4.93
N THR A 120 1.11 -4.71 4.98
CA THR A 120 0.90 -3.39 4.37
C THR A 120 0.71 -2.34 5.44
N GLY A 121 1.57 -1.33 5.43
CA GLY A 121 1.40 -0.10 6.18
C GLY A 121 0.58 0.89 5.39
N VAL A 122 -0.33 1.57 6.07
CA VAL A 122 -1.13 2.67 5.53
C VAL A 122 -0.94 3.89 6.41
N SER A 123 -0.75 5.05 5.79
CA SER A 123 -0.73 6.33 6.47
C SER A 123 -1.72 7.28 5.80
N VAL A 124 -2.65 7.78 6.58
CA VAL A 124 -3.67 8.74 6.14
C VAL A 124 -3.37 10.07 6.76
N TRP A 125 -3.26 11.11 5.92
CA TRP A 125 -3.07 12.49 6.32
C TRP A 125 -4.30 13.30 5.97
N LEU A 126 -4.81 14.03 6.95
CA LEU A 126 -5.89 14.99 6.77
C LEU A 126 -5.29 16.39 6.69
N VAL A 127 -5.60 17.10 5.63
CA VAL A 127 -5.12 18.43 5.32
C VAL A 127 -6.29 19.37 5.24
N GLY A 128 -6.35 20.36 6.14
CA GLY A 128 -7.26 21.49 6.04
C GLY A 128 -6.49 22.74 5.69
N ALA A 129 -6.74 23.30 4.52
CA ALA A 129 -6.11 24.52 4.00
C ALA A 129 -7.19 25.50 3.51
N PRO A 130 -7.83 26.29 4.41
CA PRO A 130 -8.91 27.19 4.02
C PRO A 130 -8.40 28.29 3.08
N ALA A 131 -9.20 28.62 2.06
CA ALA A 131 -8.81 29.63 1.08
C ALA A 131 -8.65 31.02 1.74
N GLY A 132 -7.47 31.62 1.56
CA GLY A 132 -7.18 32.96 2.06
C GLY A 132 -6.78 33.02 3.54
N GLU A 133 -6.60 31.90 4.20
CA GLU A 133 -6.09 31.79 5.57
C GLU A 133 -4.67 31.25 5.57
N GLU A 134 -3.84 31.70 6.54
CA GLU A 134 -2.48 31.20 6.71
C GLU A 134 -2.44 29.90 7.56
N ASP A 135 -3.52 29.59 8.24
CA ASP A 135 -3.59 28.45 9.18
C ASP A 135 -3.90 27.14 8.45
N ILE A 136 -2.86 26.33 8.27
CA ILE A 136 -2.98 24.97 7.75
C ILE A 136 -3.10 24.01 8.93
N SER A 137 -4.14 23.18 8.92
CA SER A 137 -4.31 22.08 9.89
C SER A 137 -3.85 20.76 9.29
N LEU A 138 -3.04 20.01 10.05
CA LEU A 138 -2.54 18.69 9.67
C LEU A 138 -2.79 17.69 10.79
N ALA A 139 -3.35 16.55 10.44
CA ALA A 139 -3.44 15.40 11.33
C ALA A 139 -3.11 14.14 10.52
N PHE A 140 -2.50 13.15 11.15
CA PHE A 140 -2.28 11.87 10.48
C PHE A 140 -2.44 10.69 11.44
N ARG A 141 -2.76 9.54 10.85
CA ARG A 141 -2.80 8.26 11.53
C ARG A 141 -2.23 7.19 10.62
N SER A 142 -1.43 6.29 11.18
CA SER A 142 -0.86 5.15 10.46
C SER A 142 -1.21 3.84 11.15
N PHE A 143 -1.45 2.81 10.37
CA PHE A 143 -1.67 1.44 10.85
C PHE A 143 -0.96 0.44 9.94
N ALA A 144 -0.80 -0.78 10.40
CA ALA A 144 -0.33 -1.91 9.59
C ALA A 144 -1.36 -3.03 9.62
N GLU A 145 -1.50 -3.74 8.51
CA GLU A 145 -2.32 -4.94 8.38
C GLU A 145 -1.42 -6.10 7.95
N THR A 146 -1.64 -7.28 8.57
CA THR A 146 -0.83 -8.47 8.30
C THR A 146 -1.71 -9.61 7.83
N SER A 147 -1.38 -10.20 6.70
CA SER A 147 -1.96 -11.42 6.16
C SER A 147 -0.90 -12.48 5.96
N HIS A 148 -1.29 -13.74 5.94
CA HIS A 148 -0.39 -14.85 5.72
C HIS A 148 -0.68 -15.51 4.38
N VAL A 149 0.36 -15.79 3.61
CA VAL A 149 0.30 -16.50 2.35
C VAL A 149 1.09 -17.80 2.49
N LEU A 150 0.46 -18.92 2.14
CA LEU A 150 1.11 -20.22 2.04
C LEU A 150 1.39 -20.52 0.57
N PHE A 151 2.64 -20.80 0.23
CA PHE A 151 3.01 -21.29 -1.08
C PHE A 151 2.88 -22.81 -1.17
N LYS A 152 2.56 -23.29 -2.37
CA LYS A 152 2.73 -24.68 -2.77
C LYS A 152 4.22 -25.03 -2.75
N GLU A 153 4.53 -26.35 -2.74
CA GLU A 153 5.87 -26.80 -3.11
C GLU A 153 6.15 -26.41 -4.56
N LEU A 154 7.20 -25.64 -4.78
CA LEU A 154 7.61 -25.14 -6.09
C LEU A 154 8.87 -25.90 -6.54
N ASP A 155 8.80 -26.54 -7.68
CA ASP A 155 9.98 -27.09 -8.34
C ASP A 155 10.66 -26.03 -9.24
N ASP A 156 11.87 -26.31 -9.65
CA ASP A 156 12.67 -25.38 -10.47
C ASP A 156 11.98 -25.04 -11.80
N GLU A 157 11.29 -26.01 -12.40
CA GLU A 157 10.56 -25.81 -13.66
C GLU A 157 9.41 -24.83 -13.50
N LEU A 158 8.64 -24.94 -12.40
CA LEU A 158 7.54 -24.02 -12.08
C LEU A 158 8.05 -22.60 -11.82
N ILE A 159 9.15 -22.49 -11.06
CA ILE A 159 9.80 -21.20 -10.78
C ILE A 159 10.28 -20.56 -12.08
N GLU A 160 10.95 -21.30 -12.95
CA GLU A 160 11.43 -20.80 -14.24
C GLU A 160 10.29 -20.31 -15.13
N ARG A 161 9.23 -21.09 -15.25
CA ARG A 161 8.05 -20.71 -16.03
C ARG A 161 7.39 -19.44 -15.51
N TYR A 162 7.31 -19.29 -14.18
CA TYR A 162 6.72 -18.09 -13.60
C TYR A 162 7.63 -16.87 -13.79
N VAL A 163 8.93 -16.99 -13.57
CA VAL A 163 9.87 -15.88 -13.76
C VAL A 163 9.88 -15.42 -15.22
N ALA A 164 9.77 -16.35 -16.17
CA ALA A 164 9.70 -16.04 -17.60
C ALA A 164 8.46 -15.20 -18.01
N THR A 165 7.44 -15.11 -17.16
CA THR A 165 6.30 -14.21 -17.40
C THR A 165 6.63 -12.74 -17.21
N GLY A 166 7.73 -12.41 -16.54
CA GLY A 166 8.12 -11.06 -16.15
C GLY A 166 7.30 -10.49 -14.97
N GLU A 167 6.24 -11.19 -14.52
CA GLU A 167 5.36 -10.74 -13.44
C GLU A 167 6.08 -10.50 -12.10
N PRO A 168 7.13 -11.27 -11.70
CA PRO A 168 7.84 -11.10 -10.44
C PRO A 168 8.53 -9.76 -10.23
N MET A 169 9.02 -9.14 -11.30
CA MET A 169 10.12 -8.17 -11.27
C MET A 169 9.83 -6.86 -10.54
N ASP A 170 8.59 -6.46 -10.45
CA ASP A 170 8.16 -5.22 -9.79
C ASP A 170 7.48 -5.45 -8.43
N LYS A 171 7.59 -6.67 -7.87
CA LYS A 171 6.82 -7.09 -6.70
C LYS A 171 7.70 -7.51 -5.52
N ALA A 172 7.34 -7.05 -4.32
CA ALA A 172 7.92 -7.56 -3.09
C ALA A 172 7.70 -9.07 -2.98
N GLY A 173 8.72 -9.83 -2.58
CA GLY A 173 8.67 -11.29 -2.51
C GLY A 173 8.62 -11.97 -3.87
N ALA A 174 8.86 -11.25 -4.97
CA ALA A 174 8.91 -11.77 -6.34
C ALA A 174 7.62 -12.48 -6.79
N TYR A 175 6.43 -12.08 -6.30
CA TYR A 175 5.16 -12.65 -6.77
C TYR A 175 3.97 -11.69 -6.66
N ALA A 176 2.90 -11.99 -7.41
CA ALA A 176 1.59 -11.39 -7.25
C ALA A 176 0.58 -12.43 -6.78
N VAL A 177 -0.26 -12.08 -5.81
CA VAL A 177 -1.39 -12.94 -5.39
C VAL A 177 -2.52 -12.92 -6.41
N GLN A 178 -2.63 -11.85 -7.18
CA GLN A 178 -3.50 -11.74 -8.35
C GLN A 178 -2.72 -12.15 -9.60
N GLY A 179 -3.43 -12.59 -10.64
CA GLY A 179 -2.80 -12.98 -11.91
C GLY A 179 -2.22 -14.39 -11.91
N VAL A 180 -1.13 -14.56 -12.65
CA VAL A 180 -0.51 -15.88 -12.88
C VAL A 180 0.09 -16.45 -11.60
N GLY A 181 0.78 -15.62 -10.82
CA GLY A 181 1.42 -16.03 -9.57
C GLY A 181 0.42 -16.57 -8.54
N GLY A 182 -0.74 -15.93 -8.39
CA GLY A 182 -1.78 -16.42 -7.49
C GLY A 182 -2.24 -17.84 -7.81
N THR A 183 -2.36 -18.16 -9.10
CA THR A 183 -2.79 -19.50 -9.53
C THR A 183 -1.65 -20.51 -9.45
N MET A 184 -0.45 -20.14 -9.83
CA MET A 184 0.69 -21.06 -9.93
C MET A 184 1.30 -21.35 -8.56
N LEU A 185 1.50 -20.34 -7.73
CA LEU A 185 2.37 -20.39 -6.55
C LEU A 185 1.58 -20.50 -5.24
N VAL A 186 0.45 -19.81 -5.14
CA VAL A 186 -0.27 -19.68 -3.87
C VAL A 186 -1.18 -20.87 -3.62
N GLU A 187 -1.05 -21.49 -2.45
CA GLU A 187 -1.95 -22.51 -1.96
C GLU A 187 -3.11 -21.88 -1.18
N ARG A 188 -2.80 -20.92 -0.29
CA ARG A 188 -3.80 -20.29 0.57
C ARG A 188 -3.39 -18.90 1.01
N VAL A 189 -4.37 -18.01 1.13
CA VAL A 189 -4.28 -16.73 1.82
C VAL A 189 -5.11 -16.80 3.10
N SER A 190 -4.56 -16.33 4.21
CA SER A 190 -5.26 -16.21 5.51
C SER A 190 -5.13 -14.76 5.99
N GLY A 191 -6.26 -14.10 6.25
CA GLY A 191 -6.35 -12.68 6.54
C GLY A 191 -7.00 -11.91 5.39
N ASP A 192 -6.70 -10.62 5.30
CA ASP A 192 -7.26 -9.74 4.27
C ASP A 192 -6.52 -9.93 2.93
N PHE A 193 -7.28 -10.32 1.89
CA PHE A 193 -6.74 -10.50 0.54
C PHE A 193 -6.29 -9.16 -0.08
N ASP A 194 -7.02 -8.09 0.16
CA ASP A 194 -6.70 -6.77 -0.38
C ASP A 194 -5.42 -6.21 0.24
N ASN A 195 -5.15 -6.55 1.51
CA ASN A 195 -3.86 -6.30 2.14
C ASN A 195 -2.72 -6.96 1.36
N VAL A 196 -2.88 -8.22 0.94
CA VAL A 196 -1.86 -8.93 0.14
C VAL A 196 -1.69 -8.30 -1.25
N VAL A 197 -2.76 -7.78 -1.84
CA VAL A 197 -2.71 -7.03 -3.11
C VAL A 197 -1.96 -5.70 -2.95
N GLY A 198 -2.03 -5.08 -1.74
CA GLY A 198 -1.23 -3.91 -1.38
C GLY A 198 -1.95 -2.74 -0.74
N LEU A 199 -3.26 -2.90 -0.39
CA LEU A 199 -4.02 -1.90 0.35
C LEU A 199 -5.19 -2.57 1.09
N PRO A 200 -5.21 -2.61 2.44
CA PRO A 200 -6.31 -3.16 3.22
C PRO A 200 -7.52 -2.21 3.21
N VAL A 201 -8.23 -2.18 2.07
CA VAL A 201 -9.27 -1.18 1.76
C VAL A 201 -10.40 -1.24 2.77
N LYS A 202 -10.84 -2.44 3.17
CA LYS A 202 -11.92 -2.60 4.14
C LYS A 202 -11.61 -1.86 5.43
N ARG A 203 -10.44 -2.12 6.02
CA ARG A 203 -10.02 -1.46 7.25
C ARG A 203 -9.82 0.04 7.07
N LEU A 204 -9.23 0.46 5.95
CA LEU A 204 -9.06 1.87 5.61
C LEU A 204 -10.41 2.60 5.59
N MET A 205 -11.41 2.03 4.93
CA MET A 205 -12.74 2.64 4.84
C MET A 205 -13.49 2.61 6.18
N GLU A 206 -13.33 1.58 7.00
CA GLU A 206 -13.91 1.51 8.35
C GLU A 206 -13.30 2.56 9.29
N GLU A 207 -11.97 2.71 9.30
CA GLU A 207 -11.28 3.65 10.19
C GLU A 207 -11.47 5.13 9.81
N PHE A 208 -11.80 5.43 8.54
CA PHE A 208 -11.97 6.78 7.99
C PHE A 208 -13.31 6.96 7.28
N SER A 209 -14.35 6.25 7.71
CA SER A 209 -15.66 6.20 7.04
C SER A 209 -16.27 7.58 6.78
N GLU A 210 -16.20 8.51 7.74
CA GLU A 210 -16.74 9.86 7.63
C GLU A 210 -16.14 10.65 6.45
N PHE A 211 -14.85 10.46 6.14
CA PHE A 211 -14.19 11.13 5.03
C PHE A 211 -14.54 10.50 3.67
N PHE A 212 -14.67 9.18 3.64
CA PHE A 212 -15.11 8.48 2.42
C PHE A 212 -16.58 8.73 2.09
N GLU A 213 -17.43 8.92 3.09
CA GLU A 213 -18.84 9.31 2.91
C GLU A 213 -18.96 10.75 2.40
N ALA A 214 -18.11 11.66 2.89
CA ALA A 214 -18.07 13.05 2.45
C ALA A 214 -17.53 13.23 1.02
N ALA A 215 -16.80 12.24 0.49
CA ALA A 215 -16.23 12.25 -0.87
C ALA A 215 -17.13 11.57 -1.93
N ARG A 216 -18.27 11.00 -1.51
CA ARG A 216 -19.28 10.37 -2.40
C ARG A 216 -20.35 11.38 -2.83
#